data_40686e68246aa7c213bc1f33cfff7de5
#
_entry.id   40686e68246aa7c213bc1f33cfff7de5
#
_cell.length_a   1.000
_cell.length_b   1.000
_cell.length_c   1.000
_cell.angle_alpha   90.00
_cell.angle_beta   90.00
_cell.angle_gamma   90.00
#
_symmetry.space_group_name_H-M   'P 1'
#
loop_
_entity.id
_entity.type
_entity.pdbx_description
1 polymer ?
#
loop_
_entity_poly.entity_id
_entity_poly.type
_entity_poly.pdbx_seq_one_letter_code
_entity_poly.pdbx_strand_id
1 'polypeptide(L)' 'MAGENKFDDILDCVGLYCPVPIFETRKKIDSMEEGQVLRMTADDPGSKPDMESWARSTGNELLKVEEEDGVFTFYIKKT' A
#
# COMPACT_ATOMS: atom_id res chain seq x y z
N MET A 1 9.80 16.79 -8.58
CA MET A 1 9.10 16.90 -9.84
C MET A 1 7.62 16.88 -9.64
N ALA A 2 6.95 17.70 -10.37
CA ALA A 2 5.50 17.70 -10.33
C ALA A 2 4.99 16.32 -10.71
N GLY A 3 3.97 15.87 -10.02
CA GLY A 3 3.37 14.59 -10.31
C GLY A 3 4.01 13.42 -9.61
N GLU A 4 5.12 13.62 -8.98
CA GLU A 4 5.76 12.55 -8.25
C GLU A 4 5.03 12.30 -6.94
N ASN A 5 4.91 11.04 -6.59
CA ASN A 5 4.28 10.66 -5.32
C ASN A 5 5.37 10.48 -4.30
N LYS A 6 5.31 11.29 -3.26
CA LYS A 6 6.26 11.21 -2.18
C LYS A 6 5.86 10.14 -1.19
N PHE A 7 6.86 9.48 -0.63
CA PHE A 7 6.62 8.46 0.37
C PHE A 7 7.73 8.48 1.39
N ASP A 8 7.42 7.97 2.58
CA ASP A 8 8.35 7.96 3.70
C ASP A 8 8.94 6.59 3.93
N ASP A 9 8.27 5.55 3.45
CA ASP A 9 8.75 4.17 3.64
C ASP A 9 8.29 3.32 2.46
N ILE A 10 8.93 2.17 2.31
CA ILE A 10 8.68 1.25 1.20
C ILE A 10 8.42 -0.14 1.76
N LEU A 11 7.48 -0.85 1.13
CA LEU A 11 7.22 -2.26 1.43
C LEU A 11 7.03 -3.00 0.12
N ASP A 12 7.83 -4.03 -0.12
CA ASP A 12 7.75 -4.82 -1.33
C ASP A 12 7.08 -6.16 -1.00
N CYS A 13 5.88 -6.34 -1.54
CA CYS A 13 5.12 -7.57 -1.37
C CYS A 13 4.98 -8.36 -2.67
N VAL A 14 5.83 -8.08 -3.66
CA VAL A 14 5.84 -8.85 -4.90
C VAL A 14 6.22 -10.29 -4.58
N GLY A 15 5.45 -11.22 -5.13
CA GLY A 15 5.66 -12.65 -4.87
C GLY A 15 4.88 -13.18 -3.68
N LEU A 16 4.21 -12.30 -2.94
CA LEU A 16 3.38 -12.72 -1.81
C LEU A 16 1.92 -12.78 -2.25
N TYR A 17 1.17 -13.67 -1.63
CA TYR A 17 -0.24 -13.87 -1.96
C TYR A 17 -1.13 -13.45 -0.81
N CYS A 18 -2.32 -12.97 -1.15
CA CYS A 18 -3.32 -12.59 -0.16
C CYS A 18 -3.56 -13.77 0.79
N PRO A 19 -3.63 -13.51 2.13
CA PRO A 19 -3.71 -12.19 2.76
C PRO A 19 -2.36 -11.66 3.28
N VAL A 20 -1.24 -12.23 2.87
CA VAL A 20 0.06 -11.84 3.40
C VAL A 20 0.39 -10.36 3.14
N PRO A 21 0.14 -9.82 1.92
CA PRO A 21 0.40 -8.39 1.70
C PRO A 21 -0.34 -7.49 2.66
N ILE A 22 -1.57 -7.86 3.02
CA ILE A 22 -2.38 -7.09 3.98
C ILE A 22 -1.71 -7.09 5.35
N PHE A 23 -1.28 -8.26 5.82
CA PHE A 23 -0.63 -8.38 7.13
C PHE A 23 0.68 -7.60 7.18
N GLU A 24 1.48 -7.68 6.13
CA GLU A 24 2.74 -6.97 6.08
C GLU A 24 2.51 -5.46 6.02
N THR A 25 1.52 -5.01 5.27
CA THR A 25 1.17 -3.61 5.20
C THR A 25 0.74 -3.09 6.56
N ARG A 26 -0.07 -3.86 7.28
CA ARG A 26 -0.54 -3.46 8.59
C ARG A 26 0.63 -3.30 9.56
N LYS A 27 1.54 -4.26 9.55
CA LYS A 27 2.71 -4.19 10.43
C LYS A 27 3.55 -2.96 10.12
N LYS A 28 3.73 -2.67 8.84
CA LYS A 28 4.53 -1.53 8.42
C LYS A 28 3.86 -0.22 8.82
N ILE A 29 2.57 -0.11 8.54
CA ILE A 29 1.81 1.10 8.87
C ILE A 29 1.82 1.33 10.38
N ASP A 30 1.69 0.26 11.16
CA ASP A 30 1.70 0.40 12.63
C ASP A 30 3.01 0.94 13.16
N SER A 31 4.10 0.74 12.43
CA SER A 31 5.41 1.24 12.81
C SER A 31 5.66 2.67 12.32
N MET A 32 4.77 3.21 11.52
CA MET A 32 4.92 4.54 10.95
C MET A 32 4.15 5.57 11.77
N GLU A 33 4.45 6.85 11.54
CA GLU A 33 3.77 7.94 12.23
C GLU A 33 2.64 8.49 11.38
N GLU A 34 1.68 9.12 12.06
CA GLU A 34 0.56 9.73 11.36
C GLU A 34 1.05 10.72 10.31
N GLY A 35 0.41 10.67 9.15
CA GLY A 35 0.75 11.56 8.05
C GLY A 35 1.83 11.01 7.14
N GLN A 36 2.52 9.96 7.55
CA GLN A 36 3.54 9.34 6.70
C GLN A 36 2.89 8.49 5.62
N VAL A 37 3.57 8.38 4.50
CA VAL A 37 3.08 7.66 3.33
C VAL A 37 3.93 6.44 3.08
N LEU A 38 3.26 5.30 2.87
CA LEU A 38 3.91 4.03 2.56
C LEU A 38 3.71 3.73 1.08
N ARG A 39 4.80 3.38 0.39
CA ARG A 39 4.73 2.88 -0.97
C ARG A 39 4.85 1.36 -0.93
N MET A 40 3.76 0.69 -1.23
CA MET A 40 3.70 -0.79 -1.17
C MET A 40 3.47 -1.35 -2.55
N THR A 41 4.25 -2.37 -2.92
CA THR A 41 4.08 -3.04 -4.21
C THR A 41 3.63 -4.48 -3.98
N ALA A 42 2.79 -4.97 -4.90
CA ALA A 42 2.30 -6.35 -4.86
C ALA A 42 1.92 -6.76 -6.27
N ASP A 43 1.98 -8.07 -6.55
CA ASP A 43 1.64 -8.56 -7.88
C ASP A 43 0.49 -9.58 -7.86
N ASP A 44 -0.16 -9.76 -6.73
CA ASP A 44 -1.34 -10.61 -6.64
C ASP A 44 -2.55 -9.80 -7.11
N PRO A 45 -3.32 -10.30 -8.11
CA PRO A 45 -4.48 -9.57 -8.61
C PRO A 45 -5.52 -9.25 -7.53
N GLY A 46 -5.59 -10.03 -6.45
CA GLY A 46 -6.49 -9.75 -5.35
C GLY A 46 -6.06 -8.60 -4.48
N SER A 47 -4.84 -8.10 -4.65
CA SER A 47 -4.30 -7.04 -3.80
C SER A 47 -5.08 -5.75 -3.92
N LYS A 48 -5.51 -5.39 -5.13
CA LYS A 48 -6.16 -4.09 -5.33
C LYS A 48 -7.46 -3.97 -4.54
N PRO A 49 -8.44 -4.89 -4.71
CA PRO A 49 -9.65 -4.79 -3.91
C PRO A 49 -9.39 -5.00 -2.42
N ASP A 50 -8.44 -5.85 -2.08
CA ASP A 50 -8.11 -6.11 -0.68
C ASP A 50 -7.54 -4.87 -0.02
N MET A 51 -6.62 -4.17 -0.69
CA MET A 51 -6.02 -2.97 -0.14
C MET A 51 -7.03 -1.84 -0.03
N GLU A 52 -7.93 -1.72 -1.00
CA GLU A 52 -8.98 -0.72 -0.95
C GLU A 52 -9.88 -0.96 0.26
N SER A 53 -10.26 -2.20 0.47
CA SER A 53 -11.09 -2.59 1.59
C SER A 53 -10.39 -2.37 2.92
N TRP A 54 -9.13 -2.75 3.00
CA TRP A 54 -8.33 -2.60 4.20
C TRP A 54 -8.16 -1.13 4.57
N ALA A 55 -7.86 -0.28 3.59
CA ALA A 55 -7.68 1.14 3.85
C ALA A 55 -8.98 1.74 4.40
N ARG A 56 -10.10 1.37 3.80
CA ARG A 56 -11.40 1.85 4.26
C ARG A 56 -11.70 1.39 5.68
N SER A 57 -11.42 0.12 5.97
CA SER A 57 -11.71 -0.45 7.28
C SER A 57 -10.87 0.16 8.38
N THR A 58 -9.63 0.49 8.08
CA THR A 58 -8.70 1.00 9.08
C THR A 58 -8.68 2.51 9.16
N GLY A 59 -9.35 3.19 8.22
CA GLY A 59 -9.35 4.64 8.19
C GLY A 59 -8.10 5.26 7.61
N ASN A 60 -7.20 4.45 7.07
CA ASN A 60 -6.02 4.96 6.38
C ASN A 60 -6.41 5.42 4.99
N GLU A 61 -5.66 6.38 4.45
CA GLU A 61 -6.00 6.97 3.18
C GLU A 61 -5.20 6.34 2.05
N LEU A 62 -5.90 5.76 1.08
CA LEU A 62 -5.26 5.22 -0.12
C LEU A 62 -5.17 6.36 -1.13
N LEU A 63 -3.97 6.93 -1.26
CA LEU A 63 -3.77 8.13 -2.07
C LEU A 63 -3.78 7.82 -3.56
N LYS A 64 -3.18 6.69 -3.94
CA LYS A 64 -3.02 6.38 -5.35
C LYS A 64 -2.74 4.89 -5.52
N VAL A 65 -3.23 4.35 -6.62
CA VAL A 65 -2.92 2.98 -7.05
C VAL A 65 -2.45 3.04 -8.48
N GLU A 66 -1.30 2.45 -8.75
CA GLU A 66 -0.77 2.33 -10.10
C GLU A 66 -0.61 0.86 -10.44
N GLU A 67 -0.74 0.54 -11.72
CA GLU A 67 -0.53 -0.83 -12.19
C GLU A 67 0.34 -0.79 -13.43
N GLU A 68 1.39 -1.63 -13.45
CA GLU A 68 2.26 -1.74 -14.61
C GLU A 68 2.80 -3.15 -14.65
N ASP A 69 2.58 -3.84 -15.78
CA ASP A 69 3.10 -5.19 -16.01
C ASP A 69 2.69 -6.17 -14.90
N GLY A 70 1.46 -6.02 -14.41
CA GLY A 70 0.94 -6.93 -13.39
C GLY A 70 1.37 -6.59 -11.98
N VAL A 71 2.13 -5.53 -11.79
CA VAL A 71 2.56 -5.08 -10.47
C VAL A 71 1.74 -3.87 -10.07
N PHE A 72 1.15 -3.94 -8.88
CA PHE A 72 0.37 -2.83 -8.32
C PHE A 72 1.24 -2.06 -7.34
N THR A 73 1.19 -0.73 -7.43
CA THR A 73 1.87 0.14 -6.47
C THR A 73 0.82 0.96 -5.75
N PHE A 74 0.83 0.88 -4.42
CA PHE A 74 -0.14 1.57 -3.57
C PHE A 74 0.57 2.62 -2.75
N TYR A 75 0.00 3.82 -2.69
CA TYR A 75 0.49 4.89 -1.82
C TYR A 75 -0.54 5.10 -0.72
N ILE A 76 -0.18 4.78 0.51
CA ILE A 76 -1.09 4.74 1.64
C ILE A 76 -0.60 5.70 2.70
N LYS A 77 -1.47 6.64 3.08
CA LYS A 77 -1.15 7.60 4.13
C LYS A 77 -1.73 7.12 5.45
N LYS A 78 -0.88 7.05 6.45
CA LYS A 78 -1.33 6.67 7.79
C LYS A 78 -2.11 7.80 8.42
N THR A 79 -3.29 7.50 8.93
CA THR A 79 -4.15 8.51 9.58
C THR A 79 -4.41 8.20 11.05
#